data_e235cc9290d1661ff8935b86f900709a
#
_entry.id   e235cc9290d1661ff8935b86f900709a
#
_cell.length_a   1.000
_cell.length_b   1.000
_cell.length_c   1.000
_cell.angle_alpha   90.00
_cell.angle_beta   90.00
_cell.angle_gamma   90.00
#
_symmetry.space_group_name_H-M   'P 1'
#
loop_
_entity.id
_entity.type
_entity.pdbx_description
1 polymer ?
#
loop_
_entity_poly.entity_id
_entity_poly.type
_entity_poly.pdbx_seq_one_letter_code
_entity_poly.pdbx_strand_id
1 'polypeptide(L)'
;MPVVKSNWVKKTLGACLAFSFSTLIIHSAVHTTPAFAHAEHGSEGGVPAVSSKTKFPKGVSLQVVKTNAFQFALATDGKQNIEVSGEDKRPFLRLDMDRIYVDVNSTGWHRSRQPGGGPIPDELKEKPNQEPNWILLGKQPGYGWYDPRLVKEDVAHFNLSMKVNGKPMTVRIERVEPEPMTGYWRPELINEPEFNGLNALVPGLSGSVFMLSRMGTAQDEFQVLDDQQKPFIELRRDGVWLNSQHPWAAKTELFFTPGTPESPWVKVSETNSVSYSDPRLNDKPSNNTEIGKWAIPVKLKENDSISVLEGRLSWQKISPPTQ
;
A
#
# COMPACT_ATOMS: atom_id res chain seq x y z
N MET A 1 -19.31 -56.82 -29.67
CA MET A 1 -19.40 -55.37 -29.86
C MET A 1 -19.46 -54.73 -28.48
N PRO A 2 -18.41 -54.10 -27.97
CA PRO A 2 -18.48 -53.33 -26.77
C PRO A 2 -18.68 -51.84 -27.06
N VAL A 3 -19.62 -51.27 -26.32
CA VAL A 3 -19.98 -49.83 -26.37
C VAL A 3 -18.93 -49.01 -25.62
N VAL A 4 -18.30 -48.08 -26.33
CA VAL A 4 -17.36 -47.11 -25.76
C VAL A 4 -18.15 -45.97 -25.15
N LYS A 5 -18.10 -45.79 -23.85
CA LYS A 5 -18.60 -44.62 -23.15
C LYS A 5 -17.54 -43.49 -23.20
N SER A 6 -17.85 -42.44 -23.95
CA SER A 6 -17.07 -41.22 -24.03
C SER A 6 -17.30 -40.38 -22.76
N ASN A 7 -16.25 -40.24 -21.93
CA ASN A 7 -16.22 -39.29 -20.83
C ASN A 7 -15.81 -37.91 -21.37
N TRP A 8 -16.76 -37.02 -21.49
CA TRP A 8 -16.52 -35.59 -21.70
C TRP A 8 -16.05 -34.95 -20.38
N VAL A 9 -14.74 -34.73 -20.26
CA VAL A 9 -14.19 -33.88 -19.23
C VAL A 9 -14.40 -32.41 -19.65
N LYS A 10 -15.34 -31.75 -19.01
CA LYS A 10 -15.49 -30.29 -19.13
C LYS A 10 -14.29 -29.63 -18.48
N LYS A 11 -13.34 -29.16 -19.29
CA LYS A 11 -12.31 -28.20 -18.88
C LYS A 11 -12.99 -26.85 -18.73
N THR A 12 -13.32 -26.49 -17.50
CA THR A 12 -13.61 -25.11 -17.13
C THR A 12 -12.27 -24.34 -17.14
N LEU A 13 -12.06 -23.53 -18.17
CA LEU A 13 -11.01 -22.51 -18.17
C LEU A 13 -11.37 -21.47 -17.09
N GLY A 14 -10.72 -21.57 -15.95
CA GLY A 14 -10.67 -20.48 -14.99
C GLY A 14 -9.83 -19.37 -15.58
N ALA A 15 -10.47 -18.31 -16.10
CA ALA A 15 -9.79 -17.07 -16.42
C ALA A 15 -9.32 -16.44 -15.10
N CYS A 16 -8.05 -16.64 -14.77
CA CYS A 16 -7.35 -15.84 -13.76
C CYS A 16 -7.26 -14.41 -14.28
N LEU A 17 -8.24 -13.58 -13.93
CA LEU A 17 -8.13 -12.13 -14.01
C LEU A 17 -7.11 -11.71 -12.96
N ALA A 18 -5.86 -11.57 -13.38
CA ALA A 18 -4.82 -10.89 -12.63
C ALA A 18 -5.19 -9.41 -12.54
N PHE A 19 -5.91 -9.03 -11.49
CA PHE A 19 -6.06 -7.63 -11.10
C PHE A 19 -4.74 -7.18 -10.50
N SER A 20 -4.04 -6.30 -11.22
CA SER A 20 -2.94 -5.53 -10.67
C SER A 20 -3.48 -4.60 -9.59
N PHE A 21 -3.51 -5.07 -8.35
CA PHE A 21 -3.76 -4.22 -7.20
C PHE A 21 -2.50 -3.39 -6.97
N SER A 22 -2.62 -2.09 -7.19
CA SER A 22 -1.63 -1.12 -6.74
C SER A 22 -1.43 -1.31 -5.24
N THR A 23 -0.24 -1.71 -4.86
CA THR A 23 0.18 -1.99 -3.50
C THR A 23 0.05 -0.73 -2.66
N LEU A 24 -0.88 -0.71 -1.73
CA LEU A 24 -1.07 0.40 -0.81
C LEU A 24 -0.17 0.21 0.40
N ILE A 25 0.57 1.22 0.68
CA ILE A 25 1.65 1.28 1.66
C ILE A 25 1.14 1.85 2.98
N ILE A 26 1.34 1.14 4.08
CA ILE A 26 0.98 1.63 5.42
C ILE A 26 2.12 1.42 6.38
N HIS A 27 2.60 2.52 6.94
CA HIS A 27 3.57 2.46 8.04
C HIS A 27 3.10 3.18 9.30
N SER A 28 3.49 2.58 10.40
CA SER A 28 3.13 2.96 11.75
C SER A 28 3.72 4.31 12.18
N ALA A 29 2.82 5.15 12.68
CA ALA A 29 2.98 6.13 13.71
C ALA A 29 4.29 6.93 13.78
N VAL A 30 4.40 7.93 12.94
CA VAL A 30 4.79 9.28 13.32
C VAL A 30 3.92 10.20 12.47
N HIS A 31 3.31 11.24 13.04
CA HIS A 31 2.38 12.15 12.43
C HIS A 31 2.73 12.56 10.99
N THR A 32 2.37 11.72 10.02
CA THR A 32 2.35 12.11 8.62
C THR A 32 0.92 12.45 8.27
N THR A 33 0.64 13.73 8.14
CA THR A 33 -0.57 14.21 7.46
C THR A 33 -0.71 13.47 6.14
N PRO A 34 -1.87 12.89 5.82
CA PRO A 34 -2.07 12.21 4.55
C PRO A 34 -1.82 13.20 3.41
N ALA A 35 -0.99 12.80 2.44
CA ALA A 35 -0.75 13.57 1.24
C ALA A 35 -2.03 13.60 0.41
N PHE A 36 -2.78 14.69 0.46
CA PHE A 36 -3.91 14.96 -0.43
C PHE A 36 -3.38 15.51 -1.75
N ALA A 37 -3.18 14.63 -2.74
CA ALA A 37 -3.01 15.08 -4.11
C ALA A 37 -4.39 15.43 -4.68
N HIS A 38 -4.56 16.69 -5.12
CA HIS A 38 -5.74 17.27 -5.75
C HIS A 38 -7.02 17.36 -4.89
N ALA A 39 -7.10 18.40 -4.08
CA ALA A 39 -8.38 18.95 -3.66
C ALA A 39 -8.88 19.94 -4.74
N GLU A 40 -9.38 19.42 -5.85
CA GLU A 40 -10.31 20.18 -6.66
C GLU A 40 -11.69 20.08 -5.99
N HIS A 41 -12.21 21.22 -5.59
CA HIS A 41 -13.44 21.47 -4.86
C HIS A 41 -13.45 20.94 -3.42
N GLY A 42 -13.38 21.88 -2.46
CA GLY A 42 -13.61 21.60 -1.06
C GLY A 42 -14.95 20.86 -0.91
N SER A 43 -14.93 19.60 -0.51
CA SER A 43 -16.16 18.93 -0.12
C SER A 43 -16.69 19.66 1.11
N GLU A 44 -17.87 20.27 1.02
CA GLU A 44 -18.54 20.92 2.15
C GLU A 44 -18.70 19.97 3.37
N GLY A 45 -18.44 18.68 3.18
CA GLY A 45 -18.60 17.61 4.16
C GLY A 45 -17.34 17.13 4.91
N GLY A 46 -16.16 17.72 4.68
CA GLY A 46 -14.90 17.27 5.29
C GLY A 46 -14.39 15.91 4.74
N VAL A 47 -13.23 15.44 5.24
CA VAL A 47 -12.61 14.18 4.81
C VAL A 47 -12.82 13.08 5.87
N PRO A 48 -13.11 11.84 5.47
CA PRO A 48 -13.26 10.76 6.42
C PRO A 48 -11.90 10.39 7.05
N ALA A 49 -11.89 10.26 8.37
CA ALA A 49 -10.71 9.88 9.14
C ALA A 49 -11.09 8.95 10.29
N VAL A 50 -10.15 8.14 10.74
CA VAL A 50 -10.29 7.40 12.00
C VAL A 50 -10.22 8.40 13.14
N SER A 51 -11.20 8.37 14.04
CA SER A 51 -11.24 9.26 15.20
C SER A 51 -9.97 9.11 16.05
N SER A 52 -9.36 10.23 16.41
CA SER A 52 -8.18 10.29 17.30
C SER A 52 -8.42 9.67 18.68
N LYS A 53 -9.68 9.49 19.07
CA LYS A 53 -10.08 8.83 20.32
C LYS A 53 -10.00 7.29 20.23
N THR A 54 -9.85 6.72 19.03
CA THR A 54 -9.73 5.28 18.83
C THR A 54 -8.34 4.81 19.26
N LYS A 55 -8.29 3.89 20.21
CA LYS A 55 -7.03 3.28 20.67
C LYS A 55 -6.93 1.86 20.11
N PHE A 56 -5.95 1.64 19.25
CA PHE A 56 -5.66 0.32 18.73
C PHE A 56 -4.76 -0.47 19.68
N PRO A 57 -4.91 -1.81 19.75
CA PRO A 57 -3.92 -2.67 20.38
C PRO A 57 -2.55 -2.50 19.72
N LYS A 58 -1.48 -2.80 20.48
CA LYS A 58 -0.11 -2.77 19.96
C LYS A 58 0.00 -3.68 18.71
N GLY A 59 0.64 -3.18 17.67
CA GLY A 59 0.84 -3.90 16.43
C GLY A 59 -0.36 -3.89 15.47
N VAL A 60 -1.39 -3.07 15.73
CA VAL A 60 -2.53 -2.86 14.84
C VAL A 60 -2.67 -1.38 14.54
N SER A 61 -2.87 -1.03 13.28
CA SER A 61 -3.23 0.32 12.85
C SER A 61 -4.26 0.26 11.74
N LEU A 62 -5.18 1.22 11.74
CA LEU A 62 -6.15 1.44 10.68
C LEU A 62 -6.16 2.92 10.33
N GLN A 63 -6.11 3.21 9.04
CA GLN A 63 -6.16 4.56 8.51
C GLN A 63 -7.19 4.65 7.39
N VAL A 64 -7.69 5.84 7.13
CA VAL A 64 -8.37 6.16 5.88
C VAL A 64 -7.37 6.87 5.00
N VAL A 65 -7.15 6.35 3.81
CA VAL A 65 -6.23 6.90 2.82
C VAL A 65 -6.98 7.24 1.55
N LYS A 66 -6.53 8.27 0.83
CA LYS A 66 -7.07 8.66 -0.46
C LYS A 66 -6.07 8.30 -1.55
N THR A 67 -6.48 7.40 -2.44
CA THR A 67 -5.79 7.11 -3.70
C THR A 67 -6.62 7.71 -4.84
N ASN A 68 -7.20 6.90 -5.69
CA ASN A 68 -8.27 7.32 -6.62
C ASN A 68 -9.61 7.56 -5.88
N ALA A 69 -9.80 6.97 -4.71
CA ALA A 69 -10.91 7.20 -3.80
C ALA A 69 -10.48 6.92 -2.35
N PHE A 70 -11.33 7.28 -1.38
CA PHE A 70 -11.09 6.93 0.02
C PHE A 70 -11.23 5.43 0.23
N GLN A 71 -10.29 4.87 0.96
CA GLN A 71 -10.27 3.46 1.34
C GLN A 71 -9.67 3.28 2.73
N PHE A 72 -10.04 2.19 3.37
CA PHE A 72 -9.36 1.76 4.58
C PHE A 72 -8.03 1.10 4.24
N ALA A 73 -7.09 1.29 5.13
CA ALA A 73 -5.80 0.67 5.09
C ALA A 73 -5.48 0.13 6.49
N LEU A 74 -5.55 -1.19 6.64
CA LEU A 74 -5.26 -1.93 7.86
C LEU A 74 -3.85 -2.50 7.78
N ALA A 75 -3.03 -2.24 8.80
CA ALA A 75 -1.72 -2.87 8.96
C ALA A 75 -1.59 -3.53 10.32
N THR A 76 -0.83 -4.62 10.36
CA THR A 76 -0.52 -5.36 11.58
C THR A 76 0.97 -5.69 11.65
N ASP A 77 1.43 -6.13 12.82
CA ASP A 77 2.77 -6.67 13.02
C ASP A 77 2.88 -8.18 12.62
N GLY A 78 1.87 -8.71 11.93
CA GLY A 78 1.82 -10.12 11.50
C GLY A 78 1.56 -11.11 12.64
N LYS A 79 1.19 -10.64 13.85
CA LYS A 79 0.95 -11.50 15.03
C LYS A 79 -0.48 -11.44 15.53
N GLN A 80 -1.35 -10.70 14.83
CA GLN A 80 -2.70 -10.43 15.26
C GLN A 80 -3.70 -11.19 14.39
N ASN A 81 -4.79 -11.65 15.01
CA ASN A 81 -5.95 -12.16 14.31
C ASN A 81 -7.01 -11.06 14.29
N ILE A 82 -7.39 -10.60 13.10
CA ILE A 82 -8.35 -9.51 12.93
C ILE A 82 -9.51 -9.98 12.08
N GLU A 83 -10.73 -9.69 12.50
CA GLU A 83 -11.93 -9.80 11.69
C GLU A 83 -12.53 -8.42 11.50
N VAL A 84 -12.93 -8.10 10.27
CA VAL A 84 -13.62 -6.85 9.93
C VAL A 84 -15.01 -7.21 9.44
N SER A 85 -16.02 -6.53 9.97
CA SER A 85 -17.41 -6.72 9.59
C SER A 85 -17.92 -5.63 8.66
N GLY A 86 -18.78 -6.02 7.72
CA GLY A 86 -19.47 -5.11 6.82
C GLY A 86 -20.60 -4.31 7.50
N GLU A 87 -21.37 -3.56 6.69
CA GLU A 87 -22.56 -2.83 7.15
C GLU A 87 -23.64 -3.78 7.72
N ASP A 88 -23.72 -5.00 7.20
CA ASP A 88 -24.59 -6.09 7.64
C ASP A 88 -24.14 -6.77 8.95
N LYS A 89 -23.04 -6.26 9.56
CA LYS A 89 -22.39 -6.81 10.77
C LYS A 89 -21.81 -8.22 10.58
N ARG A 90 -21.76 -8.75 9.37
CA ARG A 90 -21.12 -10.03 9.08
C ARG A 90 -19.63 -9.79 8.80
N PRO A 91 -18.74 -10.66 9.32
CA PRO A 91 -17.33 -10.62 8.95
C PRO A 91 -17.17 -10.91 7.45
N PHE A 92 -16.40 -10.09 6.76
CA PHE A 92 -16.09 -10.27 5.35
C PHE A 92 -14.59 -10.34 5.07
N LEU A 93 -13.77 -9.84 5.99
CA LEU A 93 -12.31 -9.83 5.90
C LEU A 93 -11.74 -10.38 7.19
N ARG A 94 -10.77 -11.28 7.06
CA ARG A 94 -10.00 -11.83 8.18
C ARG A 94 -8.52 -11.77 7.87
N LEU A 95 -7.75 -11.23 8.79
CA LEU A 95 -6.30 -11.39 8.84
C LEU A 95 -5.99 -12.41 9.92
N ASP A 96 -5.37 -13.51 9.53
CA ASP A 96 -4.86 -14.53 10.44
C ASP A 96 -3.34 -14.44 10.38
N MET A 97 -2.77 -13.68 11.31
CA MET A 97 -1.36 -13.26 11.33
C MET A 97 -0.99 -12.52 10.03
N ASP A 98 -0.26 -13.16 9.11
CA ASP A 98 0.16 -12.64 7.81
C ASP A 98 -0.74 -13.09 6.64
N ARG A 99 -1.82 -13.81 6.92
CA ARG A 99 -2.72 -14.37 5.89
C ARG A 99 -4.01 -13.58 5.82
N ILE A 100 -4.40 -13.23 4.61
CA ILE A 100 -5.63 -12.50 4.34
C ILE A 100 -6.65 -13.44 3.75
N TYR A 101 -7.81 -13.52 4.40
CA TYR A 101 -8.97 -14.27 3.92
C TYR A 101 -10.14 -13.34 3.71
N VAL A 102 -10.93 -13.64 2.70
CA VAL A 102 -12.19 -12.94 2.42
C VAL A 102 -13.33 -13.94 2.33
N ASP A 103 -14.47 -13.56 2.87
CA ASP A 103 -15.71 -14.34 2.73
C ASP A 103 -16.40 -13.93 1.44
N VAL A 104 -16.30 -14.77 0.41
CA VAL A 104 -16.93 -14.49 -0.90
C VAL A 104 -18.45 -14.62 -0.88
N ASN A 105 -19.03 -15.18 0.17
CA ASN A 105 -20.48 -15.22 0.41
C ASN A 105 -20.96 -14.00 1.23
N SER A 106 -20.11 -13.04 1.54
CA SER A 106 -20.47 -11.81 2.23
C SER A 106 -20.74 -10.66 1.28
N THR A 107 -21.86 -9.96 1.47
CA THR A 107 -22.14 -8.70 0.76
C THR A 107 -21.08 -7.64 1.05
N GLY A 108 -20.50 -7.65 2.26
CA GLY A 108 -19.41 -6.77 2.67
C GLY A 108 -18.18 -6.91 1.78
N TRP A 109 -17.79 -8.16 1.41
CA TRP A 109 -16.70 -8.40 0.47
C TRP A 109 -16.98 -7.80 -0.91
N HIS A 110 -18.14 -8.07 -1.49
CA HIS A 110 -18.47 -7.56 -2.82
C HIS A 110 -18.51 -6.04 -2.86
N ARG A 111 -19.07 -5.40 -1.83
CA ARG A 111 -19.10 -3.95 -1.72
C ARG A 111 -17.72 -3.32 -1.52
N SER A 112 -16.78 -4.05 -0.90
CA SER A 112 -15.45 -3.52 -0.59
C SER A 112 -14.48 -3.49 -1.78
N ARG A 113 -14.86 -3.99 -2.94
CA ARG A 113 -13.97 -4.18 -4.10
C ARG A 113 -13.77 -2.93 -4.96
N GLN A 114 -14.64 -1.94 -4.85
CA GLN A 114 -14.52 -0.70 -5.61
C GLN A 114 -15.12 0.49 -4.86
N PRO A 115 -14.71 1.73 -5.21
CA PRO A 115 -15.29 2.93 -4.62
C PRO A 115 -16.81 2.99 -4.80
N GLY A 116 -17.51 3.45 -3.77
CA GLY A 116 -18.98 3.54 -3.79
C GLY A 116 -19.71 2.21 -3.62
N GLY A 117 -19.01 1.09 -3.58
CA GLY A 117 -19.55 -0.24 -3.39
C GLY A 117 -19.65 -1.05 -4.69
N GLY A 118 -19.06 -2.24 -4.70
CA GLY A 118 -19.14 -3.18 -5.81
C GLY A 118 -20.53 -3.82 -5.96
N PRO A 119 -20.83 -4.38 -7.13
CA PRO A 119 -22.09 -5.09 -7.36
C PRO A 119 -22.14 -6.35 -6.50
N ILE A 120 -23.32 -6.59 -5.91
CA ILE A 120 -23.61 -7.82 -5.17
C ILE A 120 -24.19 -8.83 -6.17
N PRO A 121 -23.66 -10.07 -6.23
CA PRO A 121 -24.24 -11.14 -7.04
C PRO A 121 -25.71 -11.40 -6.68
N ASP A 122 -26.52 -11.72 -7.67
CA ASP A 122 -27.97 -11.94 -7.46
C ASP A 122 -28.25 -13.08 -6.50
N GLU A 123 -27.44 -14.14 -6.53
CA GLU A 123 -27.54 -15.26 -5.59
C GLU A 123 -27.38 -14.83 -4.12
N LEU A 124 -26.53 -13.82 -3.86
CA LEU A 124 -26.36 -13.28 -2.52
C LEU A 124 -27.45 -12.28 -2.13
N LYS A 125 -28.10 -11.64 -3.10
CA LYS A 125 -29.29 -10.81 -2.84
C LYS A 125 -30.48 -11.69 -2.43
N GLU A 126 -30.65 -12.84 -3.10
CA GLU A 126 -31.72 -13.80 -2.81
C GLU A 126 -31.48 -14.57 -1.49
N LYS A 127 -30.22 -14.88 -1.20
CA LYS A 127 -29.82 -15.65 -0.01
C LYS A 127 -28.68 -14.94 0.74
N PRO A 128 -28.95 -13.84 1.45
CA PRO A 128 -27.92 -13.01 2.07
C PRO A 128 -27.20 -13.67 3.26
N ASN A 129 -27.77 -14.75 3.83
CA ASN A 129 -27.26 -15.44 5.02
C ASN A 129 -26.64 -16.80 4.69
N GLN A 130 -25.96 -16.92 3.55
CA GLN A 130 -25.21 -18.14 3.24
C GLN A 130 -24.07 -18.36 4.26
N GLU A 131 -23.70 -19.62 4.44
CA GLU A 131 -22.53 -19.97 5.26
C GLU A 131 -21.26 -19.28 4.70
N PRO A 132 -20.38 -18.81 5.57
CA PRO A 132 -19.15 -18.15 5.14
C PRO A 132 -18.29 -19.07 4.27
N ASN A 133 -17.79 -18.54 3.18
CA ASN A 133 -16.83 -19.20 2.28
C ASN A 133 -15.53 -18.40 2.23
N TRP A 134 -14.60 -18.76 3.12
CA TRP A 134 -13.33 -18.07 3.28
C TRP A 134 -12.32 -18.51 2.26
N ILE A 135 -11.85 -17.57 1.43
CA ILE A 135 -10.81 -17.79 0.42
C ILE A 135 -9.56 -17.02 0.83
N LEU A 136 -8.40 -17.70 0.78
CA LEU A 136 -7.10 -17.06 0.97
C LEU A 136 -6.82 -16.11 -0.21
N LEU A 137 -6.68 -14.82 0.07
CA LEU A 137 -6.40 -13.80 -0.92
C LEU A 137 -4.89 -13.55 -1.09
N GLY A 138 -4.13 -13.66 0.00
CA GLY A 138 -2.70 -13.44 -0.02
C GLY A 138 -2.03 -13.59 1.35
N LYS A 139 -0.72 -13.37 1.36
CA LYS A 139 0.10 -13.37 2.59
C LYS A 139 0.80 -12.03 2.70
N GLN A 140 0.32 -11.20 3.59
CA GLN A 140 0.91 -9.89 3.90
C GLN A 140 0.33 -9.38 5.23
N PRO A 141 1.06 -8.56 6.00
CA PRO A 141 0.62 -8.08 7.31
C PRO A 141 -0.35 -6.90 7.25
N GLY A 142 -1.07 -6.71 6.15
CA GLY A 142 -2.03 -5.64 6.00
C GLY A 142 -2.89 -5.77 4.76
N TYR A 143 -4.00 -5.03 4.72
CA TYR A 143 -4.92 -5.04 3.59
C TYR A 143 -5.68 -3.73 3.46
N GLY A 144 -5.88 -3.27 2.22
CA GLY A 144 -6.69 -2.12 1.90
C GLY A 144 -8.01 -2.50 1.23
N TRP A 145 -9.10 -1.82 1.59
CA TRP A 145 -10.40 -2.03 0.96
C TRP A 145 -11.21 -0.73 0.87
N TYR A 146 -12.12 -0.68 -0.07
CA TYR A 146 -13.10 0.39 -0.14
C TYR A 146 -14.26 0.12 0.81
N ASP A 147 -14.83 1.19 1.36
CA ASP A 147 -16.09 1.12 2.11
C ASP A 147 -17.03 2.18 1.54
N PRO A 148 -18.24 1.80 1.10
CA PRO A 148 -19.18 2.75 0.48
C PRO A 148 -19.52 3.96 1.37
N ARG A 149 -19.41 3.82 2.69
CA ARG A 149 -19.68 4.90 3.65
C ARG A 149 -18.63 6.00 3.62
N LEU A 150 -17.40 5.70 3.18
CA LEU A 150 -16.32 6.68 3.08
C LEU A 150 -16.58 7.75 2.01
N VAL A 151 -17.36 7.43 0.98
CA VAL A 151 -17.67 8.35 -0.13
C VAL A 151 -19.04 9.03 0.02
N LYS A 152 -19.85 8.67 1.02
CA LYS A 152 -21.16 9.28 1.27
C LYS A 152 -20.99 10.57 2.06
N GLU A 153 -21.16 11.71 1.42
CA GLU A 153 -20.97 13.04 2.03
C GLU A 153 -21.98 13.36 3.13
N ASP A 154 -23.18 12.82 3.06
CA ASP A 154 -24.26 12.97 4.04
C ASP A 154 -24.01 12.19 5.36
N VAL A 155 -22.97 11.35 5.40
CA VAL A 155 -22.62 10.59 6.59
C VAL A 155 -21.53 11.31 7.38
N ALA A 156 -21.92 12.03 8.42
CA ALA A 156 -20.99 12.77 9.29
C ALA A 156 -20.04 11.81 10.08
N HIS A 157 -20.53 10.66 10.46
CA HIS A 157 -19.73 9.63 11.13
C HIS A 157 -20.38 8.26 11.02
N PHE A 158 -19.58 7.20 11.15
CA PHE A 158 -20.07 5.82 11.29
C PHE A 158 -19.08 4.98 12.10
N ASN A 159 -19.54 3.80 12.50
CA ASN A 159 -18.75 2.84 13.23
C ASN A 159 -18.37 1.66 12.33
N LEU A 160 -17.08 1.32 12.31
CA LEU A 160 -16.58 0.08 11.74
C LEU A 160 -16.41 -0.95 12.88
N SER A 161 -17.04 -2.12 12.73
CA SER A 161 -16.94 -3.20 13.70
C SER A 161 -15.80 -4.13 13.34
N MET A 162 -14.93 -4.39 14.30
CA MET A 162 -13.79 -5.28 14.17
C MET A 162 -13.69 -6.21 15.38
N LYS A 163 -12.94 -7.31 15.23
CA LYS A 163 -12.41 -8.08 16.37
C LYS A 163 -10.91 -8.17 16.23
N VAL A 164 -10.20 -7.97 17.32
CA VAL A 164 -8.74 -8.16 17.39
C VAL A 164 -8.47 -9.26 18.41
N ASN A 165 -7.88 -10.37 17.99
CA ASN A 165 -7.65 -11.56 18.82
C ASN A 165 -8.94 -12.02 19.56
N GLY A 166 -10.06 -12.04 18.83
CA GLY A 166 -11.38 -12.41 19.35
C GLY A 166 -12.08 -11.35 20.20
N LYS A 167 -11.42 -10.25 20.58
CA LYS A 167 -12.01 -9.18 21.36
C LYS A 167 -12.70 -8.15 20.45
N PRO A 168 -13.98 -7.82 20.69
CA PRO A 168 -14.69 -6.84 19.88
C PRO A 168 -14.09 -5.45 20.05
N MET A 169 -14.01 -4.71 18.95
CA MET A 169 -13.54 -3.36 18.86
C MET A 169 -14.42 -2.56 17.89
N THR A 170 -14.79 -1.36 18.29
CA THR A 170 -15.50 -0.41 17.43
C THR A 170 -14.57 0.73 17.07
N VAL A 171 -14.37 0.95 15.78
CA VAL A 171 -13.59 2.07 15.27
C VAL A 171 -14.56 3.13 14.78
N ARG A 172 -14.50 4.31 15.39
CA ARG A 172 -15.29 5.45 14.93
C ARG A 172 -14.59 6.13 13.77
N ILE A 173 -15.30 6.29 12.69
CA ILE A 173 -14.91 7.10 11.54
C ILE A 173 -15.72 8.40 11.59
N GLU A 174 -15.05 9.52 11.46
CA GLU A 174 -15.66 10.85 11.48
C GLU A 174 -15.12 11.69 10.34
N ARG A 175 -15.90 12.68 9.90
CA ARG A 175 -15.42 13.66 8.95
C ARG A 175 -14.73 14.78 9.68
N VAL A 176 -13.51 15.04 9.28
CA VAL A 176 -12.68 16.12 9.83
C VAL A 176 -12.44 17.14 8.74
N GLU A 177 -12.42 18.40 9.14
CA GLU A 177 -12.00 19.45 8.24
C GLU A 177 -10.50 19.28 7.95
N PRO A 178 -10.08 19.16 6.69
CA PRO A 178 -8.68 19.02 6.37
C PRO A 178 -7.94 20.30 6.76
N GLU A 179 -6.80 20.18 7.41
CA GLU A 179 -5.93 21.33 7.62
C GLU A 179 -5.57 21.93 6.24
N PRO A 180 -5.72 23.25 6.07
CA PRO A 180 -5.40 23.89 4.80
C PRO A 180 -3.91 23.69 4.49
N MET A 181 -3.63 22.95 3.42
CA MET A 181 -2.25 22.80 2.96
C MET A 181 -1.74 24.12 2.40
N THR A 182 -0.73 24.68 3.05
CA THR A 182 -0.05 25.89 2.57
C THR A 182 0.97 25.59 1.47
N GLY A 183 1.33 24.34 1.30
CA GLY A 183 2.28 23.85 0.29
C GLY A 183 2.68 22.39 0.56
N TYR A 184 3.58 21.89 -0.25
CA TYR A 184 4.15 20.54 -0.13
C TYR A 184 5.61 20.51 -0.54
N TRP A 185 6.36 19.53 0.01
CA TRP A 185 7.73 19.28 -0.40
C TRP A 185 7.73 18.44 -1.68
N ARG A 186 8.40 18.97 -2.71
CA ARG A 186 8.55 18.31 -4.01
C ARG A 186 9.98 17.78 -4.15
N PRO A 187 10.16 16.47 -4.20
CA PRO A 187 11.44 15.90 -4.55
C PRO A 187 11.66 15.97 -6.06
N GLU A 188 12.89 16.25 -6.46
CA GLU A 188 13.32 16.29 -7.86
C GLU A 188 14.65 15.58 -7.98
N LEU A 189 14.82 14.74 -9.01
CA LEU A 189 16.08 14.13 -9.39
C LEU A 189 16.85 15.14 -10.24
N ILE A 190 18.15 15.31 -9.96
CA ILE A 190 19.02 16.28 -10.65
C ILE A 190 19.85 15.59 -11.72
N ASN A 191 20.35 14.38 -11.45
CA ASN A 191 21.17 13.62 -12.39
C ASN A 191 20.51 12.30 -12.78
N GLU A 192 20.83 11.79 -13.95
CA GLU A 192 20.46 10.45 -14.39
C GLU A 192 21.44 9.40 -13.83
N PRO A 193 21.02 8.13 -13.70
CA PRO A 193 21.94 7.06 -13.37
C PRO A 193 23.07 6.93 -14.40
N GLU A 194 24.30 6.81 -13.93
CA GLU A 194 25.46 6.60 -14.82
C GLU A 194 25.54 5.18 -15.37
N PHE A 195 24.74 4.25 -14.83
CA PHE A 195 24.73 2.86 -15.26
C PHE A 195 23.76 2.65 -16.43
N ASN A 196 24.27 2.10 -17.51
CA ASN A 196 23.42 1.58 -18.58
C ASN A 196 22.50 0.49 -18.03
N GLY A 197 21.23 0.57 -18.35
CA GLY A 197 20.23 -0.41 -17.89
C GLY A 197 19.61 -0.13 -16.54
N LEU A 198 19.95 0.96 -15.86
CA LEU A 198 19.24 1.46 -14.70
C LEU A 198 18.46 2.73 -15.06
N ASN A 199 17.21 2.80 -14.65
CA ASN A 199 16.39 4.01 -14.75
C ASN A 199 15.90 4.40 -13.35
N ALA A 200 15.93 5.69 -13.06
CA ALA A 200 15.48 6.26 -11.79
C ALA A 200 14.44 7.35 -12.05
N LEU A 201 13.41 7.40 -11.24
CA LEU A 201 12.36 8.40 -11.33
C LEU A 201 11.88 8.79 -9.93
N VAL A 202 11.71 10.09 -9.75
CA VAL A 202 10.97 10.67 -8.64
C VAL A 202 9.67 11.23 -9.21
N PRO A 203 8.48 10.69 -8.85
CA PRO A 203 7.21 11.07 -9.48
C PRO A 203 6.82 12.54 -9.31
N GLY A 204 7.53 13.30 -8.48
CA GLY A 204 7.30 14.75 -8.28
C GLY A 204 6.01 15.09 -7.54
N LEU A 205 5.24 14.09 -7.14
CA LEU A 205 4.09 14.25 -6.26
C LEU A 205 4.57 14.40 -4.81
N SER A 206 3.74 15.00 -3.96
CA SER A 206 4.06 15.11 -2.54
C SER A 206 4.33 13.72 -1.96
N GLY A 207 5.54 13.47 -1.51
CA GLY A 207 5.89 12.19 -0.90
C GLY A 207 7.36 11.80 -1.08
N SER A 208 7.76 10.75 -0.38
CA SER A 208 9.12 10.21 -0.36
C SER A 208 9.31 9.05 -1.35
N VAL A 209 8.45 8.95 -2.35
CA VAL A 209 8.46 7.83 -3.31
C VAL A 209 9.60 7.97 -4.28
N PHE A 210 10.41 6.93 -4.36
CA PHE A 210 11.49 6.77 -5.32
C PHE A 210 11.24 5.50 -6.16
N MET A 211 11.41 5.62 -7.45
CA MET A 211 11.22 4.51 -8.37
C MET A 211 12.53 4.16 -9.04
N LEU A 212 12.87 2.88 -9.00
CA LEU A 212 13.99 2.32 -9.74
C LEU A 212 13.51 1.21 -10.66
N SER A 213 14.05 1.15 -11.85
CA SER A 213 13.80 0.06 -12.77
C SER A 213 15.05 -0.39 -13.48
N ARG A 214 15.24 -1.70 -13.58
CA ARG A 214 16.22 -2.32 -14.43
C ARG A 214 15.62 -2.44 -15.82
N MET A 215 16.32 -1.92 -16.84
CA MET A 215 15.85 -1.97 -18.22
C MET A 215 15.79 -3.43 -18.72
N GLY A 216 14.75 -3.77 -19.46
CA GLY A 216 14.28 -5.14 -19.68
C GLY A 216 15.29 -6.18 -20.17
N THR A 217 16.33 -5.79 -20.92
CA THR A 217 17.37 -6.70 -21.44
C THR A 217 18.70 -6.59 -20.70
N ALA A 218 18.83 -5.67 -19.74
CA ALA A 218 20.06 -5.50 -19.00
C ALA A 218 20.37 -6.77 -18.18
N GLN A 219 21.61 -7.24 -18.27
CA GLN A 219 22.09 -8.39 -17.49
C GLN A 219 22.55 -7.97 -16.09
N ASP A 220 22.84 -6.68 -15.92
CA ASP A 220 23.39 -6.11 -14.71
C ASP A 220 22.40 -6.17 -13.54
N GLU A 221 22.93 -6.39 -12.35
CA GLU A 221 22.20 -6.36 -11.09
C GLU A 221 22.66 -5.16 -10.27
N PHE A 222 21.70 -4.49 -9.61
CA PHE A 222 21.95 -3.25 -8.89
C PHE A 222 21.58 -3.39 -7.41
N GLN A 223 22.32 -2.70 -6.56
CA GLN A 223 22.07 -2.61 -5.13
C GLN A 223 21.85 -1.16 -4.73
N VAL A 224 20.75 -0.88 -4.02
CA VAL A 224 20.55 0.41 -3.35
C VAL A 224 21.21 0.33 -1.98
N LEU A 225 22.06 1.30 -1.68
CA LEU A 225 22.83 1.34 -0.44
C LEU A 225 22.24 2.37 0.53
N ASP A 226 22.36 2.09 1.82
CA ASP A 226 22.09 3.06 2.89
C ASP A 226 23.25 4.07 3.06
N ASP A 227 23.17 4.94 4.05
CA ASP A 227 24.18 5.96 4.36
C ASP A 227 25.51 5.36 4.88
N GLN A 228 25.49 4.08 5.26
CA GLN A 228 26.69 3.31 5.66
C GLN A 228 27.20 2.41 4.52
N GLN A 229 26.69 2.62 3.30
CA GLN A 229 27.01 1.82 2.11
C GLN A 229 26.62 0.33 2.24
N LYS A 230 25.63 0.02 3.06
CA LYS A 230 25.07 -1.33 3.20
C LYS A 230 23.88 -1.52 2.26
N PRO A 231 23.83 -2.60 1.48
CA PRO A 231 22.72 -2.83 0.56
C PRO A 231 21.45 -3.26 1.31
N PHE A 232 20.31 -2.65 0.94
CA PHE A 232 19.01 -2.98 1.50
C PHE A 232 17.95 -3.34 0.45
N ILE A 233 18.12 -2.90 -0.82
CA ILE A 233 17.31 -3.33 -1.97
C ILE A 233 18.25 -3.85 -3.06
N GLU A 234 17.87 -4.94 -3.72
CA GLU A 234 18.56 -5.45 -4.92
C GLU A 234 17.58 -5.59 -6.08
N LEU A 235 17.96 -5.05 -7.24
CA LEU A 235 17.32 -5.30 -8.52
C LEU A 235 18.09 -6.45 -9.20
N ARG A 236 17.56 -7.67 -9.06
CA ARG A 236 18.13 -8.89 -9.64
C ARG A 236 17.45 -9.22 -10.95
N ARG A 237 17.98 -10.22 -11.67
CA ARG A 237 17.41 -10.68 -12.94
C ARG A 237 16.01 -11.27 -12.79
N ASP A 238 15.73 -11.86 -11.64
CA ASP A 238 14.48 -12.54 -11.33
C ASP A 238 13.48 -11.66 -10.55
N GLY A 239 13.77 -10.37 -10.36
CA GLY A 239 12.89 -9.44 -9.65
C GLY A 239 13.60 -8.54 -8.64
N VAL A 240 12.83 -7.94 -7.73
CA VAL A 240 13.35 -7.06 -6.70
C VAL A 240 13.35 -7.76 -5.34
N TRP A 241 14.45 -7.60 -4.64
CA TRP A 241 14.70 -8.21 -3.33
C TRP A 241 14.98 -7.14 -2.28
N LEU A 242 14.46 -7.35 -1.08
CA LEU A 242 14.66 -6.49 0.08
C LEU A 242 15.38 -7.28 1.17
N ASN A 243 16.41 -6.68 1.77
CA ASN A 243 17.00 -7.21 3.00
C ASN A 243 16.07 -6.90 4.18
N SER A 244 15.25 -7.86 4.55
CA SER A 244 14.21 -7.71 5.58
C SER A 244 14.76 -7.48 7.00
N GLN A 245 16.04 -7.77 7.24
CA GLN A 245 16.74 -7.53 8.51
C GLN A 245 17.43 -6.15 8.55
N HIS A 246 17.44 -5.43 7.42
CA HIS A 246 18.03 -4.11 7.36
C HIS A 246 17.17 -3.08 8.13
N PRO A 247 17.74 -2.15 8.92
CA PRO A 247 16.98 -1.16 9.69
C PRO A 247 16.06 -0.27 8.83
N TRP A 248 16.39 -0.09 7.55
CA TRP A 248 15.58 0.68 6.62
C TRP A 248 14.45 -0.10 5.97
N ALA A 249 14.44 -1.43 6.04
CA ALA A 249 13.40 -2.26 5.44
C ALA A 249 12.00 -1.80 5.86
N ALA A 250 11.81 -1.56 7.15
CA ALA A 250 10.55 -1.06 7.68
C ALA A 250 10.18 0.36 7.22
N LYS A 251 11.14 1.15 6.76
CA LYS A 251 10.93 2.52 6.29
C LYS A 251 10.64 2.61 4.80
N THR A 252 10.88 1.53 4.04
CA THR A 252 10.65 1.50 2.59
C THR A 252 9.18 1.48 2.22
N GLU A 253 8.31 1.16 3.18
CA GLU A 253 6.88 0.98 2.96
C GLU A 253 6.55 -0.13 1.95
N LEU A 254 7.49 -1.02 1.67
CA LEU A 254 7.27 -2.23 0.88
C LEU A 254 6.61 -3.32 1.75
N PHE A 255 5.72 -4.08 1.14
CA PHE A 255 5.12 -5.23 1.80
C PHE A 255 6.02 -6.45 1.63
N PHE A 256 6.37 -7.07 2.75
CA PHE A 256 7.15 -8.28 2.75
C PHE A 256 6.89 -9.13 4.01
N THR A 257 7.09 -10.43 3.88
CA THR A 257 7.23 -11.31 5.04
C THR A 257 8.71 -11.36 5.40
N PRO A 258 9.08 -11.01 6.65
CA PRO A 258 10.48 -11.04 7.04
C PRO A 258 11.14 -12.41 6.83
N GLY A 259 12.33 -12.40 6.25
CA GLY A 259 13.19 -13.57 6.18
C GLY A 259 13.82 -13.91 7.53
N THR A 260 14.62 -14.97 7.56
CA THR A 260 15.41 -15.34 8.75
C THR A 260 16.75 -14.60 8.75
N PRO A 261 17.46 -14.51 9.89
CA PRO A 261 18.82 -13.95 9.93
C PRO A 261 19.79 -14.61 8.95
N GLU A 262 19.62 -15.92 8.69
CA GLU A 262 20.46 -16.70 7.76
C GLU A 262 20.05 -16.46 6.28
N SER A 263 18.79 -16.07 6.05
CA SER A 263 18.23 -15.75 4.73
C SER A 263 17.47 -14.44 4.77
N PRO A 264 18.17 -13.29 4.92
CA PRO A 264 17.50 -12.01 5.17
C PRO A 264 16.85 -11.40 3.92
N TRP A 265 17.24 -11.83 2.73
CA TRP A 265 16.73 -11.32 1.48
C TRP A 265 15.40 -11.96 1.11
N VAL A 266 14.39 -11.15 0.92
CA VAL A 266 13.04 -11.58 0.52
C VAL A 266 12.64 -10.90 -0.77
N LYS A 267 11.99 -11.63 -1.67
CA LYS A 267 11.51 -11.07 -2.92
C LYS A 267 10.26 -10.23 -2.66
N VAL A 268 10.29 -8.98 -3.10
CA VAL A 268 9.20 -8.01 -2.93
C VAL A 268 8.50 -7.67 -4.24
N SER A 269 9.10 -8.00 -5.38
CA SER A 269 8.49 -7.81 -6.70
C SER A 269 9.01 -8.86 -7.69
N GLU A 270 8.13 -9.37 -8.53
CA GLU A 270 8.47 -10.24 -9.68
C GLU A 270 8.88 -9.42 -10.91
N THR A 271 8.72 -8.11 -10.87
CA THR A 271 9.06 -7.22 -11.98
C THR A 271 10.48 -6.67 -11.85
N ASN A 272 10.96 -6.02 -12.92
CA ASN A 272 12.26 -5.37 -12.96
C ASN A 272 12.28 -4.00 -12.26
N SER A 273 11.19 -3.61 -11.60
CA SER A 273 11.03 -2.27 -11.02
C SER A 273 10.48 -2.33 -9.61
N VAL A 274 10.84 -1.32 -8.85
CA VAL A 274 10.34 -1.08 -7.50
C VAL A 274 9.99 0.39 -7.31
N SER A 275 8.90 0.62 -6.59
CA SER A 275 8.53 1.93 -6.07
C SER A 275 8.50 1.82 -4.55
N TYR A 276 9.29 2.61 -3.86
CA TYR A 276 9.44 2.54 -2.40
C TYR A 276 9.63 3.92 -1.79
N SER A 277 9.35 4.03 -0.50
CA SER A 277 9.66 5.23 0.27
C SER A 277 11.13 5.21 0.66
N ASP A 278 11.91 6.19 0.14
CA ASP A 278 13.30 6.31 0.55
C ASP A 278 13.41 7.28 1.75
N PRO A 279 14.00 6.85 2.88
CA PRO A 279 14.10 7.68 4.07
C PRO A 279 14.77 9.04 3.84
N ARG A 280 15.69 9.13 2.89
CA ARG A 280 16.42 10.37 2.55
C ARG A 280 15.53 11.45 1.92
N LEU A 281 14.45 11.05 1.25
CA LEU A 281 13.47 11.99 0.70
C LEU A 281 12.53 12.55 1.78
N ASN A 282 12.58 12.00 2.99
CA ASN A 282 11.83 12.50 4.14
C ASN A 282 12.60 13.49 5.02
N ASP A 283 13.89 13.67 4.76
CA ASP A 283 14.73 14.62 5.49
C ASP A 283 14.48 16.06 4.99
N LYS A 284 13.37 16.62 5.49
CA LYS A 284 12.88 17.93 5.09
C LYS A 284 13.66 19.03 5.83
N PRO A 285 14.03 20.11 5.15
CA PRO A 285 14.57 21.29 5.82
C PRO A 285 13.66 21.83 6.92
N SER A 286 14.26 22.47 7.91
CA SER A 286 13.54 23.04 9.07
C SER A 286 12.62 24.21 8.70
N ASN A 287 12.86 24.83 7.56
CA ASN A 287 12.01 25.90 7.04
C ASN A 287 11.74 25.76 5.53
N ASN A 288 10.64 26.34 5.08
CA ASN A 288 10.13 26.21 3.71
C ASN A 288 10.90 27.05 2.66
N THR A 289 11.91 27.80 3.06
CA THR A 289 12.75 28.60 2.15
C THR A 289 14.06 27.91 1.81
N GLU A 290 14.44 26.91 2.55
CA GLU A 290 15.62 26.10 2.30
C GLU A 290 15.35 25.04 1.25
N ILE A 291 16.40 24.66 0.53
CA ILE A 291 16.40 23.52 -0.41
C ILE A 291 17.08 22.37 0.27
N GLY A 292 16.35 21.29 0.50
CA GLY A 292 16.92 20.04 0.95
C GLY A 292 17.69 19.36 -0.18
N LYS A 293 18.73 18.62 0.17
CA LYS A 293 19.48 17.79 -0.77
C LYS A 293 19.40 16.35 -0.32
N TRP A 294 19.31 15.44 -1.26
CA TRP A 294 19.36 14.02 -0.99
C TRP A 294 20.27 13.33 -2.01
N ALA A 295 20.83 12.20 -1.60
CA ALA A 295 21.72 11.40 -2.42
C ALA A 295 21.49 9.92 -2.17
N ILE A 296 21.25 9.14 -3.23
CA ILE A 296 20.98 7.71 -3.17
C ILE A 296 22.11 6.97 -3.89
N PRO A 297 23.05 6.35 -3.19
CA PRO A 297 24.07 5.54 -3.80
C PRO A 297 23.49 4.23 -4.33
N VAL A 298 23.77 3.93 -5.58
CA VAL A 298 23.43 2.68 -6.24
C VAL A 298 24.72 2.03 -6.71
N LYS A 299 24.89 0.75 -6.41
CA LYS A 299 26.05 -0.04 -6.73
C LYS A 299 25.74 -1.03 -7.84
N LEU A 300 26.60 -1.10 -8.84
CA LEU A 300 26.61 -2.17 -9.84
C LEU A 300 27.33 -3.39 -9.27
N LYS A 301 26.63 -4.52 -9.23
CA LYS A 301 27.07 -5.71 -8.49
C LYS A 301 28.23 -6.43 -9.14
N GLU A 302 28.37 -6.34 -10.47
CA GLU A 302 29.39 -7.04 -11.24
C GLU A 302 30.82 -6.52 -10.99
N ASN A 303 30.97 -5.24 -10.69
CA ASN A 303 32.29 -4.60 -10.57
C ASN A 303 32.42 -3.68 -9.35
N ASP A 304 31.44 -3.69 -8.46
CA ASP A 304 31.39 -2.87 -7.25
C ASP A 304 31.41 -1.35 -7.47
N SER A 305 31.24 -0.87 -8.71
CA SER A 305 31.16 0.57 -8.98
C SER A 305 29.90 1.18 -8.39
N ILE A 306 30.01 2.43 -7.92
CA ILE A 306 28.90 3.16 -7.29
C ILE A 306 28.62 4.42 -8.10
N SER A 307 27.37 4.61 -8.47
CA SER A 307 26.80 5.87 -8.96
C SER A 307 25.91 6.47 -7.89
N VAL A 308 25.95 7.79 -7.76
CA VAL A 308 25.13 8.49 -6.77
C VAL A 308 24.03 9.25 -7.51
N LEU A 309 22.79 8.89 -7.22
CA LEU A 309 21.61 9.61 -7.69
C LEU A 309 21.37 10.79 -6.75
N GLU A 310 21.49 11.99 -7.27
CA GLU A 310 21.35 13.22 -6.50
C GLU A 310 20.04 13.93 -6.80
N GLY A 311 19.49 14.58 -5.81
CA GLY A 311 18.29 15.37 -5.99
C GLY A 311 18.12 16.46 -4.94
N ARG A 312 17.00 17.15 -5.05
CA ARG A 312 16.63 18.22 -4.13
C ARG A 312 15.19 18.09 -3.67
N LEU A 313 14.91 18.66 -2.51
CA LEU A 313 13.58 18.88 -1.97
C LEU A 313 13.30 20.38 -1.98
N SER A 314 12.27 20.81 -2.66
CA SER A 314 11.84 22.20 -2.70
C SER A 314 10.42 22.35 -2.21
N TRP A 315 10.17 23.40 -1.42
CA TRP A 315 8.81 23.71 -0.97
C TRP A 315 8.01 24.34 -2.11
N GLN A 316 6.90 23.73 -2.47
CA GLN A 316 5.96 24.25 -3.43
C GLN A 316 4.76 24.85 -2.68
N LYS A 317 4.61 26.17 -2.76
CA LYS A 317 3.47 26.85 -2.16
C LYS A 317 2.21 26.56 -2.99
N ILE A 318 1.12 26.19 -2.33
CA ILE A 318 -0.19 26.08 -2.97
C ILE A 318 -0.79 27.48 -3.01
N SER A 319 -1.00 28.01 -4.21
CA SER A 319 -1.79 29.22 -4.38
C SER A 319 -3.27 28.90 -4.19
N PRO A 320 -4.02 29.65 -3.39
CA PRO A 320 -5.47 29.47 -3.35
C PRO A 320 -6.04 29.68 -4.77
N PRO A 321 -7.10 28.96 -5.14
CA PRO A 321 -7.77 29.19 -6.42
C PRO A 321 -8.17 30.64 -6.51
N THR A 322 -7.82 31.29 -7.60
CA THR A 322 -8.31 32.65 -7.93
C THR A 322 -9.83 32.56 -8.07
N GLN A 323 -10.56 33.28 -7.19
CA GLN A 323 -12.01 33.38 -7.26
C GLN A 323 -12.44 34.13 -8.51
#